data_4dffa6211f0b646a802a57b3c0d2daee
#
_entry.id   4dffa6211f0b646a802a57b3c0d2daee
#
_cell.length_a   1.000
_cell.length_b   1.000
_cell.length_c   1.000
_cell.angle_alpha   90.00
_cell.angle_beta   90.00
_cell.angle_gamma   90.00
#
_symmetry.space_group_name_H-M   'P 1'
#
loop_
_entity.id
_entity.type
_entity.pdbx_description
1 polymer ?
#
loop_
_entity_poly.entity_id
_entity_poly.type
_entity_poly.pdbx_seq_one_letter_code
_entity_poly.pdbx_strand_id
1 'polypeptide(L)'
;DPPVEIVSQGNAAILRYFEDLETSGSDQIYEAKLLLIGEGGAGKTSLCRKLFDPNAALPQEKDRTRGIDIQPLYFDIPDVADKQFRLNIWDFAGQGKYQSAHSFFYTHRSLYVFVDDTRTLNENDAYRTLYNNWLQTAELFGGQSPVLVLHNERDGCARLGFSIGSFKDRFDFVHGELFRINLGGGDTTKISDLRRQIEGSIGETLSK
;
A
#
# COMPACT_ATOMS: atom_id res chain seq x y z
N ASP A 1 22.56 12.01 4.19
CA ASP A 1 23.32 12.66 3.10
C ASP A 1 22.68 14.00 2.75
N PRO A 2 23.47 15.04 2.46
CA PRO A 2 22.90 16.32 2.04
C PRO A 2 22.14 16.17 0.71
N PRO A 3 21.05 16.95 0.50
CA PRO A 3 20.36 17.01 -0.78
C PRO A 3 21.30 17.40 -1.94
N VAL A 4 21.00 16.91 -3.14
CA VAL A 4 21.82 17.14 -4.34
C VAL A 4 21.99 18.65 -4.62
N GLU A 5 20.97 19.44 -4.30
CA GLU A 5 20.96 20.91 -4.44
C GLU A 5 22.01 21.56 -3.53
N ILE A 6 22.26 21.01 -2.32
CA ILE A 6 23.30 21.47 -1.39
C ILE A 6 24.67 20.99 -1.86
N VAL A 7 24.77 19.73 -2.30
CA VAL A 7 26.02 19.17 -2.81
C VAL A 7 26.53 19.94 -4.02
N SER A 8 25.64 20.37 -4.90
CA SER A 8 25.99 21.16 -6.10
C SER A 8 26.57 22.56 -5.80
N GLN A 9 26.34 23.09 -4.58
CA GLN A 9 26.86 24.39 -4.14
C GLN A 9 28.25 24.30 -3.52
N GLY A 10 28.81 23.10 -3.39
CA GLY A 10 30.15 22.84 -2.93
C GLY A 10 30.30 22.68 -1.41
N ASN A 11 31.53 22.41 -0.97
CA ASN A 11 31.85 21.98 0.39
C ASN A 11 31.41 22.97 1.49
N ALA A 12 31.45 24.26 1.22
CA ALA A 12 31.01 25.29 2.19
C ALA A 12 29.49 25.20 2.47
N ALA A 13 28.69 24.90 1.46
CA ALA A 13 27.25 24.68 1.61
C ALA A 13 26.96 23.37 2.35
N ILE A 14 27.73 22.32 2.08
CA ILE A 14 27.61 21.03 2.78
C ILE A 14 27.94 21.19 4.28
N LEU A 15 29.02 21.89 4.63
CA LEU A 15 29.39 22.14 6.02
C LEU A 15 28.30 22.94 6.74
N ARG A 16 27.81 24.02 6.12
CA ARG A 16 26.74 24.83 6.67
C ARG A 16 25.45 24.02 6.88
N TYR A 17 25.12 23.15 5.95
CA TYR A 17 23.97 22.24 6.07
C TYR A 17 24.09 21.32 7.30
N PHE A 18 25.28 20.78 7.60
CA PHE A 18 25.49 19.95 8.78
C PHE A 18 25.49 20.78 10.07
N GLU A 19 26.09 21.98 10.07
CA GLU A 19 26.02 22.91 11.20
C GLU A 19 24.57 23.31 11.52
N ASP A 20 23.75 23.57 10.50
CA ASP A 20 22.32 23.88 10.65
C ASP A 20 21.54 22.67 11.20
N LEU A 21 21.86 21.44 10.79
CA LEU A 21 21.26 20.22 11.34
C LEU A 21 21.62 20.01 12.82
N GLU A 22 22.86 20.27 13.21
CA GLU A 22 23.30 20.16 14.61
C GLU A 22 22.65 21.21 15.51
N THR A 23 22.46 22.42 15.00
CA THR A 23 21.91 23.54 15.78
C THR A 23 20.38 23.59 15.81
N SER A 24 19.73 23.25 14.69
CA SER A 24 18.26 23.33 14.56
C SER A 24 17.55 22.02 14.90
N GLY A 25 18.30 20.92 15.02
CA GLY A 25 17.73 19.57 15.11
C GLY A 25 17.15 19.09 13.76
N SER A 26 17.00 17.79 13.61
CA SER A 26 16.24 17.20 12.50
C SER A 26 14.81 16.96 12.96
N ASP A 27 13.85 17.55 12.26
CA ASP A 27 12.44 17.17 12.46
C ASP A 27 12.16 15.91 11.63
N GLN A 28 11.89 14.81 12.31
CA GLN A 28 11.53 13.56 11.64
C GLN A 28 10.08 13.63 11.16
N ILE A 29 9.88 13.47 9.84
CA ILE A 29 8.55 13.38 9.26
C ILE A 29 8.10 11.90 9.33
N TYR A 30 7.11 11.64 10.18
CA TYR A 30 6.51 10.33 10.33
C TYR A 30 5.35 10.16 9.33
N GLU A 31 5.70 9.92 8.07
CA GLU A 31 4.73 9.81 7.00
C GLU A 31 5.11 8.70 6.01
N ALA A 32 4.12 7.96 5.55
CA ALA A 32 4.26 7.01 4.45
C ALA A 32 3.06 7.04 3.51
N LYS A 33 3.23 6.38 2.37
CA LYS A 33 2.24 6.24 1.33
C LYS A 33 1.81 4.77 1.23
N LEU A 34 0.51 4.53 1.30
CA LEU A 34 -0.12 3.23 1.04
C LEU A 34 -0.90 3.31 -0.26
N LEU A 35 -0.55 2.49 -1.25
CA LEU A 35 -1.27 2.42 -2.51
C LEU A 35 -2.15 1.17 -2.55
N LEU A 36 -3.45 1.35 -2.80
CA LEU A 36 -4.37 0.26 -3.04
C LEU A 36 -4.39 -0.04 -4.54
N ILE A 37 -3.84 -1.19 -4.95
CA ILE A 37 -3.72 -1.61 -6.34
C ILE A 37 -4.60 -2.83 -6.62
N GLY A 38 -4.95 -3.07 -7.89
CA GLY A 38 -5.82 -4.16 -8.29
C GLY A 38 -6.90 -3.71 -9.29
N GLU A 39 -7.63 -4.68 -9.83
CA GLU A 39 -8.62 -4.47 -10.89
C GLU A 39 -9.80 -3.58 -10.46
N GLY A 40 -10.56 -3.11 -11.47
CA GLY A 40 -11.82 -2.40 -11.26
C GLY A 40 -12.83 -3.29 -10.53
N GLY A 41 -13.41 -2.80 -9.44
CA GLY A 41 -14.38 -3.56 -8.65
C GLY A 41 -13.77 -4.56 -7.67
N ALA A 42 -12.45 -4.69 -7.58
CA ALA A 42 -11.78 -5.62 -6.66
C ALA A 42 -12.08 -5.34 -5.17
N GLY A 43 -12.49 -4.12 -4.83
CA GLY A 43 -12.84 -3.76 -3.46
C GLY A 43 -11.87 -2.79 -2.80
N LYS A 44 -11.01 -2.10 -3.56
CA LYS A 44 -10.05 -1.11 -3.03
C LYS A 44 -10.71 -0.04 -2.16
N THR A 45 -11.75 0.62 -2.67
CA THR A 45 -12.51 1.62 -1.92
C THR A 45 -13.20 1.02 -0.70
N SER A 46 -13.69 -0.23 -0.79
CA SER A 46 -14.27 -0.94 0.37
C SER A 46 -13.20 -1.19 1.44
N LEU A 47 -12.02 -1.61 1.03
CA LEU A 47 -10.89 -1.79 1.93
C LEU A 47 -10.47 -0.46 2.57
N CYS A 48 -10.34 0.60 1.76
CA CYS A 48 -10.01 1.93 2.26
C CYS A 48 -10.96 2.34 3.40
N ARG A 49 -12.27 2.29 3.18
CA ARG A 49 -13.27 2.63 4.21
C ARG A 49 -13.13 1.76 5.46
N LYS A 50 -12.88 0.46 5.30
CA LYS A 50 -12.77 -0.47 6.42
C LYS A 50 -11.46 -0.35 7.21
N LEU A 51 -10.42 0.19 6.64
CA LEU A 51 -9.21 0.54 7.38
C LEU A 51 -9.45 1.69 8.37
N PHE A 52 -10.40 2.60 8.07
CA PHE A 52 -10.82 3.66 9.00
C PHE A 52 -11.83 3.14 10.01
N ASP A 53 -12.86 2.43 9.56
CA ASP A 53 -13.88 1.81 10.39
C ASP A 53 -14.18 0.39 9.87
N PRO A 54 -13.79 -0.66 10.62
CA PRO A 54 -14.04 -2.05 10.21
C PRO A 54 -15.52 -2.37 9.96
N ASN A 55 -16.44 -1.61 10.55
CA ASN A 55 -17.88 -1.75 10.36
C ASN A 55 -18.45 -0.87 9.23
N ALA A 56 -17.61 -0.09 8.55
CA ALA A 56 -18.05 0.80 7.48
C ALA A 56 -18.89 0.04 6.43
N ALA A 57 -19.98 0.67 6.00
CA ALA A 57 -20.81 0.15 4.92
C ALA A 57 -20.03 0.12 3.59
N LEU A 58 -20.35 -0.86 2.74
CA LEU A 58 -19.77 -0.92 1.40
C LEU A 58 -20.16 0.32 0.57
N PRO A 59 -19.23 0.81 -0.29
CA PRO A 59 -19.55 1.88 -1.21
C PRO A 59 -20.65 1.44 -2.18
N GLN A 60 -21.58 2.34 -2.47
CA GLN A 60 -22.57 2.14 -3.52
C GLN A 60 -21.95 2.43 -4.90
N GLU A 61 -22.63 2.03 -5.98
CA GLU A 61 -22.13 2.25 -7.33
C GLU A 61 -21.89 3.74 -7.65
N LYS A 62 -22.69 4.64 -7.10
CA LYS A 62 -22.53 6.09 -7.21
C LYS A 62 -21.27 6.63 -6.51
N ASP A 63 -20.75 5.87 -5.53
CA ASP A 63 -19.55 6.22 -4.73
C ASP A 63 -18.25 5.70 -5.38
N ARG A 64 -18.31 5.25 -6.63
CA ARG A 64 -17.10 4.78 -7.34
C ARG A 64 -16.06 5.89 -7.40
N THR A 65 -14.83 5.57 -7.03
CA THR A 65 -13.70 6.48 -7.08
C THR A 65 -13.50 6.99 -8.49
N ARG A 66 -13.45 8.32 -8.66
CA ARG A 66 -13.16 8.98 -9.92
C ARG A 66 -11.78 9.64 -9.80
N GLY A 67 -10.79 9.09 -10.50
CA GLY A 67 -9.42 9.55 -10.38
C GLY A 67 -8.71 8.91 -9.19
N ILE A 68 -8.23 9.72 -8.27
CA ILE A 68 -7.48 9.31 -7.08
C ILE A 68 -8.13 9.95 -5.86
N ASP A 69 -8.43 9.15 -4.85
CA ASP A 69 -8.83 9.63 -3.52
C ASP A 69 -7.69 9.37 -2.54
N ILE A 70 -7.31 10.40 -1.77
CA ILE A 70 -6.20 10.33 -0.82
C ILE A 70 -6.73 10.67 0.56
N GLN A 71 -6.65 9.70 1.48
CA GLN A 71 -7.15 9.85 2.84
C GLN A 71 -6.04 9.56 3.86
N PRO A 72 -5.76 10.47 4.81
CA PRO A 72 -4.77 10.25 5.86
C PRO A 72 -5.35 9.39 6.98
N LEU A 73 -4.68 8.30 7.32
CA LEU A 73 -4.92 7.48 8.50
C LEU A 73 -3.81 7.76 9.50
N TYR A 74 -4.16 8.00 10.75
CA TYR A 74 -3.20 8.29 11.82
C TYR A 74 -3.14 7.14 12.81
N PHE A 75 -1.95 6.86 13.32
CA PHE A 75 -1.73 5.93 14.42
C PHE A 75 -0.53 6.37 15.27
N ASP A 76 -0.53 5.93 16.53
CA ASP A 76 0.50 6.31 17.47
C ASP A 76 1.80 5.58 17.13
N ILE A 77 2.92 6.28 17.32
CA ILE A 77 4.25 5.70 17.10
C ILE A 77 4.71 5.08 18.41
N PRO A 78 5.06 3.77 18.43
CA PRO A 78 5.63 3.16 19.62
C PRO A 78 6.84 3.95 20.12
N ASP A 79 6.92 4.15 21.43
CA ASP A 79 8.04 4.80 22.14
C ASP A 79 8.30 6.29 21.79
N VAL A 80 7.41 6.94 21.02
CA VAL A 80 7.49 8.37 20.73
C VAL A 80 6.23 9.06 21.23
N ALA A 81 6.36 9.75 22.36
CA ALA A 81 5.24 10.50 22.95
C ALA A 81 4.82 11.69 22.06
N ASP A 82 3.54 11.97 22.02
CA ASP A 82 2.94 13.14 21.38
C ASP A 82 3.15 13.25 19.85
N LYS A 83 3.63 12.19 19.18
CA LYS A 83 3.74 12.15 17.73
C LYS A 83 2.91 11.01 17.14
N GLN A 84 2.21 11.32 16.05
CA GLN A 84 1.47 10.33 15.28
C GLN A 84 2.12 10.09 13.92
N PHE A 85 2.04 8.86 13.47
CA PHE A 85 2.39 8.50 12.11
C PHE A 85 1.22 8.78 11.17
N ARG A 86 1.50 9.46 10.05
CA ARG A 86 0.52 9.75 9.00
C ARG A 86 0.69 8.78 7.85
N LEU A 87 -0.29 7.91 7.63
CA LEU A 87 -0.34 7.03 6.48
C LEU A 87 -1.32 7.60 5.44
N ASN A 88 -0.81 8.09 4.33
CA ASN A 88 -1.65 8.54 3.23
C ASN A 88 -2.10 7.34 2.39
N ILE A 89 -3.39 7.00 2.46
CA ILE A 89 -3.99 5.91 1.68
C ILE A 89 -4.43 6.45 0.33
N TRP A 90 -3.90 5.89 -0.76
CA TRP A 90 -4.22 6.25 -2.13
C TRP A 90 -5.15 5.20 -2.74
N ASP A 91 -6.43 5.56 -2.89
CA ASP A 91 -7.44 4.72 -3.56
C ASP A 91 -7.61 5.17 -5.01
N PHE A 92 -7.21 4.32 -5.94
CA PHE A 92 -7.28 4.59 -7.37
C PHE A 92 -8.58 4.10 -8.00
N ALA A 93 -9.15 4.91 -8.92
CA ALA A 93 -10.24 4.46 -9.77
C ALA A 93 -9.87 3.19 -10.53
N GLY A 94 -10.63 2.13 -10.35
CA GLY A 94 -10.33 0.81 -10.91
C GLY A 94 -10.65 0.63 -12.40
N GLN A 95 -10.98 1.70 -13.15
CA GLN A 95 -11.30 1.57 -14.57
C GLN A 95 -10.02 1.43 -15.41
N GLY A 96 -9.97 0.43 -16.30
CA GLY A 96 -8.81 0.11 -17.13
C GLY A 96 -8.20 1.26 -17.94
N LYS A 97 -8.98 2.33 -18.19
CA LYS A 97 -8.49 3.56 -18.84
C LYS A 97 -7.43 4.32 -18.03
N TYR A 98 -7.35 4.07 -16.73
CA TYR A 98 -6.45 4.78 -15.81
C TYR A 98 -5.30 3.91 -15.30
N GLN A 99 -5.26 2.61 -15.64
CA GLN A 99 -4.20 1.70 -15.16
C GLN A 99 -2.80 2.19 -15.53
N SER A 100 -2.60 2.61 -16.77
CA SER A 100 -1.31 3.17 -17.22
C SER A 100 -0.96 4.50 -16.56
N ALA A 101 -1.96 5.28 -16.16
CA ALA A 101 -1.74 6.54 -15.44
C ALA A 101 -1.42 6.31 -13.96
N HIS A 102 -1.86 5.20 -13.37
CA HIS A 102 -1.60 4.88 -11.96
C HIS A 102 -0.10 4.65 -11.70
N SER A 103 0.64 4.08 -12.66
CA SER A 103 2.07 3.81 -12.53
C SER A 103 2.91 5.09 -12.30
N PHE A 104 2.44 6.27 -12.76
CA PHE A 104 3.10 7.55 -12.48
C PHE A 104 3.11 7.91 -10.98
N PHE A 105 2.21 7.32 -10.20
CA PHE A 105 2.09 7.56 -8.76
C PHE A 105 2.78 6.48 -7.92
N TYR A 106 3.31 5.44 -8.55
CA TYR A 106 4.11 4.44 -7.87
C TYR A 106 5.45 5.06 -7.50
N THR A 107 5.84 4.91 -6.25
CA THR A 107 7.07 5.51 -5.73
C THR A 107 7.79 4.53 -4.83
N HIS A 108 9.12 4.65 -4.80
CA HIS A 108 9.93 3.97 -3.79
C HIS A 108 9.50 4.39 -2.37
N ARG A 109 9.82 3.57 -1.39
CA ARG A 109 9.47 3.79 0.03
C ARG A 109 7.97 3.97 0.26
N SER A 110 7.18 3.18 -0.46
CA SER A 110 5.74 3.07 -0.31
C SER A 110 5.37 1.68 0.17
N LEU A 111 4.16 1.53 0.67
CA LEU A 111 3.55 0.22 0.90
C LEU A 111 2.45 0.02 -0.12
N TYR A 112 2.34 -1.19 -0.65
CA TYR A 112 1.28 -1.56 -1.59
C TYR A 112 0.38 -2.62 -0.99
N VAL A 113 -0.94 -2.51 -1.21
CA VAL A 113 -1.88 -3.60 -0.97
C VAL A 113 -2.53 -3.97 -2.29
N PHE A 114 -2.19 -5.15 -2.80
CA PHE A 114 -2.84 -5.71 -3.97
C PHE A 114 -4.14 -6.40 -3.58
N VAL A 115 -5.26 -5.88 -4.07
CA VAL A 115 -6.60 -6.38 -3.80
C VAL A 115 -7.10 -7.18 -5.00
N ASP A 116 -7.35 -8.47 -4.81
CA ASP A 116 -7.88 -9.39 -5.82
C ASP A 116 -9.33 -9.76 -5.52
N ASP A 117 -10.23 -9.58 -6.47
CA ASP A 117 -11.60 -10.12 -6.42
C ASP A 117 -11.57 -11.59 -6.87
N THR A 118 -11.67 -12.50 -5.91
CA THR A 118 -11.55 -13.94 -6.16
C THR A 118 -12.69 -14.55 -6.98
N ARG A 119 -13.77 -13.81 -7.24
CA ARG A 119 -14.86 -14.24 -8.14
C ARG A 119 -14.49 -14.13 -9.61
N THR A 120 -13.50 -13.31 -9.93
CA THR A 120 -13.04 -13.11 -11.31
C THR A 120 -11.89 -14.05 -11.63
N LEU A 121 -11.72 -14.41 -12.91
CA LEU A 121 -10.59 -15.19 -13.43
C LEU A 121 -10.37 -16.54 -12.71
N ASN A 122 -11.45 -17.29 -12.49
CA ASN A 122 -11.37 -18.66 -11.93
C ASN A 122 -10.87 -19.71 -12.93
N GLU A 123 -10.74 -19.35 -14.21
CA GLU A 123 -10.22 -20.26 -15.22
C GLU A 123 -8.69 -20.25 -15.20
N ASN A 124 -8.13 -21.46 -15.14
CA ASN A 124 -6.72 -21.84 -15.27
C ASN A 124 -5.75 -20.72 -15.63
N ASP A 125 -4.80 -20.40 -14.74
CA ASP A 125 -3.67 -19.50 -14.96
C ASP A 125 -3.96 -18.02 -15.32
N ALA A 126 -5.21 -17.63 -15.63
CA ALA A 126 -5.53 -16.23 -15.94
C ALA A 126 -5.20 -15.29 -14.76
N TYR A 127 -5.42 -15.74 -13.53
CA TYR A 127 -5.03 -15.00 -12.34
C TYR A 127 -3.50 -14.83 -12.23
N ARG A 128 -2.72 -15.83 -12.70
CA ARG A 128 -1.24 -15.74 -12.69
C ARG A 128 -0.76 -14.60 -13.58
N THR A 129 -1.36 -14.44 -14.74
CA THR A 129 -1.06 -13.32 -15.65
C THR A 129 -1.42 -11.98 -14.99
N LEU A 130 -2.59 -11.90 -14.35
CA LEU A 130 -3.01 -10.70 -13.62
C LEU A 130 -2.00 -10.33 -12.53
N TYR A 131 -1.64 -11.29 -11.66
CA TYR A 131 -0.69 -11.08 -10.58
C TYR A 131 0.69 -10.66 -11.11
N ASN A 132 1.20 -11.38 -12.12
CA ASN A 132 2.48 -11.02 -12.72
C ASN A 132 2.49 -9.60 -13.26
N ASN A 133 1.43 -9.17 -13.95
CA ASN A 133 1.33 -7.82 -14.49
C ASN A 133 1.34 -6.76 -13.39
N TRP A 134 0.57 -6.95 -12.32
CA TRP A 134 0.52 -6.01 -11.21
C TRP A 134 1.83 -5.98 -10.42
N LEU A 135 2.41 -7.15 -10.12
CA LEU A 135 3.67 -7.24 -9.37
C LEU A 135 4.84 -6.71 -10.19
N GLN A 136 4.95 -7.01 -11.49
CA GLN A 136 5.98 -6.43 -12.36
C GLN A 136 5.86 -4.91 -12.46
N THR A 137 4.62 -4.38 -12.49
CA THR A 137 4.42 -2.93 -12.48
C THR A 137 4.87 -2.32 -11.14
N ALA A 138 4.55 -2.97 -10.02
CA ALA A 138 4.99 -2.54 -8.70
C ALA A 138 6.53 -2.61 -8.57
N GLU A 139 7.17 -3.65 -9.10
CA GLU A 139 8.63 -3.80 -9.15
C GLU A 139 9.29 -2.67 -9.95
N LEU A 140 8.78 -2.44 -11.18
CA LEU A 140 9.37 -1.48 -12.12
C LEU A 140 9.34 -0.04 -11.59
N PHE A 141 8.24 0.36 -10.98
CA PHE A 141 8.00 1.75 -10.55
C PHE A 141 8.13 1.95 -9.03
N GLY A 142 7.85 0.94 -8.22
CA GLY A 142 7.93 0.97 -6.76
C GLY A 142 9.25 0.43 -6.20
N GLY A 143 10.08 -0.19 -7.03
CA GLY A 143 11.32 -0.84 -6.60
C GLY A 143 11.04 -1.98 -5.61
N GLN A 144 11.82 -2.04 -4.52
CA GLN A 144 11.67 -3.03 -3.44
C GLN A 144 10.64 -2.63 -2.38
N SER A 145 9.69 -1.75 -2.73
CA SER A 145 8.62 -1.38 -1.80
C SER A 145 7.72 -2.58 -1.50
N PRO A 146 7.40 -2.88 -0.23
CA PRO A 146 6.67 -4.08 0.14
C PRO A 146 5.25 -4.10 -0.44
N VAL A 147 4.81 -5.29 -0.88
CA VAL A 147 3.46 -5.57 -1.37
C VAL A 147 2.80 -6.60 -0.46
N LEU A 148 1.67 -6.24 0.13
CA LEU A 148 0.77 -7.17 0.80
C LEU A 148 -0.31 -7.63 -0.17
N VAL A 149 -0.73 -8.89 -0.09
CA VAL A 149 -1.77 -9.46 -0.97
C VAL A 149 -3.05 -9.74 -0.19
N LEU A 150 -4.17 -9.21 -0.69
CA LEU A 150 -5.50 -9.44 -0.12
C LEU A 150 -6.42 -10.07 -1.17
N HIS A 151 -6.99 -11.22 -0.84
CA HIS A 151 -8.12 -11.81 -1.53
C HIS A 151 -9.42 -11.29 -0.92
N ASN A 152 -10.20 -10.58 -1.71
CA ASN A 152 -11.58 -10.23 -1.37
C ASN A 152 -12.49 -11.41 -1.71
N GLU A 153 -12.67 -12.33 -0.75
CA GLU A 153 -13.46 -13.56 -0.89
C GLU A 153 -14.96 -13.27 -0.74
N ARG A 154 -15.51 -12.50 -1.66
CA ARG A 154 -16.93 -12.17 -1.70
C ARG A 154 -17.75 -13.44 -1.93
N ASP A 155 -18.89 -13.52 -1.25
CA ASP A 155 -19.84 -14.64 -1.39
C ASP A 155 -19.21 -16.01 -1.10
N GLY A 156 -18.13 -16.06 -0.29
CA GLY A 156 -17.42 -17.28 0.05
C GLY A 156 -16.57 -17.89 -1.09
N CYS A 157 -16.39 -17.14 -2.18
CA CYS A 157 -15.58 -17.58 -3.31
C CYS A 157 -14.09 -17.47 -2.96
N ALA A 158 -13.45 -18.61 -2.65
CA ALA A 158 -12.00 -18.70 -2.49
C ALA A 158 -11.34 -19.03 -3.84
N ARG A 159 -10.13 -18.51 -4.07
CA ARG A 159 -9.33 -18.88 -5.24
C ARG A 159 -8.65 -20.22 -5.02
N LEU A 160 -9.15 -21.25 -5.70
CA LEU A 160 -8.63 -22.61 -5.59
C LEU A 160 -7.23 -22.72 -6.20
N GLY A 161 -6.36 -23.51 -5.57
CA GLY A 161 -5.00 -23.78 -6.05
C GLY A 161 -4.05 -22.58 -5.98
N PHE A 162 -4.45 -21.46 -5.37
CA PHE A 162 -3.58 -20.31 -5.20
C PHE A 162 -2.53 -20.56 -4.12
N SER A 163 -1.27 -20.29 -4.46
CA SER A 163 -0.15 -20.29 -3.52
C SER A 163 0.58 -18.95 -3.60
N ILE A 164 0.58 -18.20 -2.51
CA ILE A 164 1.37 -16.96 -2.43
C ILE A 164 2.86 -17.25 -2.47
N GLY A 165 3.30 -18.43 -2.02
CA GLY A 165 4.71 -18.85 -2.04
C GLY A 165 5.31 -18.75 -3.44
N SER A 166 4.59 -19.21 -4.47
CA SER A 166 5.08 -19.14 -5.86
C SER A 166 5.31 -17.72 -6.37
N PHE A 167 4.65 -16.73 -5.80
CA PHE A 167 4.88 -15.32 -6.12
C PHE A 167 6.00 -14.73 -5.28
N LYS A 168 6.12 -15.14 -4.01
CA LYS A 168 7.24 -14.72 -3.14
C LYS A 168 8.58 -15.25 -3.63
N ASP A 169 8.62 -16.46 -4.18
CA ASP A 169 9.83 -17.03 -4.79
C ASP A 169 10.34 -16.23 -5.99
N ARG A 170 9.43 -15.49 -6.65
CA ARG A 170 9.73 -14.66 -7.82
C ARG A 170 9.88 -13.18 -7.50
N PHE A 171 9.12 -12.70 -6.52
CA PHE A 171 9.04 -11.29 -6.13
C PHE A 171 9.30 -11.19 -4.62
N ASP A 172 10.54 -10.94 -4.24
CA ASP A 172 11.00 -10.89 -2.85
C ASP A 172 10.37 -9.75 -2.02
N PHE A 173 9.84 -8.74 -2.71
CA PHE A 173 9.09 -7.65 -2.10
C PHE A 173 7.63 -8.00 -1.77
N VAL A 174 7.14 -9.19 -2.10
CA VAL A 174 5.83 -9.69 -1.63
C VAL A 174 5.96 -10.18 -0.20
N HIS A 175 5.44 -9.40 0.73
CA HIS A 175 5.59 -9.60 2.17
C HIS A 175 4.34 -10.17 2.84
N GLY A 176 4.51 -10.61 4.09
CA GLY A 176 3.41 -11.05 4.94
C GLY A 176 2.71 -12.33 4.47
N GLU A 177 1.59 -12.62 5.07
CA GLU A 177 0.70 -13.72 4.69
C GLU A 177 -0.36 -13.24 3.68
N LEU A 178 -1.01 -14.21 3.03
CA LEU A 178 -2.17 -13.92 2.21
C LEU A 178 -3.38 -13.58 3.10
N PHE A 179 -3.89 -12.38 2.99
CA PHE A 179 -5.13 -11.99 3.67
C PHE A 179 -6.35 -12.45 2.87
N ARG A 180 -7.21 -13.25 3.50
CA ARG A 180 -8.46 -13.74 2.94
C ARG A 180 -9.62 -13.11 3.68
N ILE A 181 -10.21 -12.08 3.09
CA ILE A 181 -11.20 -11.22 3.75
C ILE A 181 -12.42 -11.08 2.86
N ASN A 182 -13.61 -11.36 3.38
CA ASN A 182 -14.84 -10.92 2.74
C ASN A 182 -15.14 -9.48 3.15
N LEU A 183 -14.78 -8.52 2.30
CA LEU A 183 -15.03 -7.09 2.57
C LEU A 183 -16.54 -6.77 2.65
N GLY A 184 -17.42 -7.62 2.12
CA GLY A 184 -18.88 -7.51 2.27
C GLY A 184 -19.42 -8.14 3.55
N GLY A 185 -18.62 -8.98 4.20
CA GLY A 185 -18.97 -9.64 5.47
C GLY A 185 -18.51 -8.88 6.70
N GLY A 186 -18.83 -9.42 7.87
CA GLY A 186 -18.46 -8.85 9.17
C GLY A 186 -17.05 -9.23 9.67
N ASP A 187 -16.08 -9.46 8.80
CA ASP A 187 -14.71 -9.92 9.14
C ASP A 187 -13.85 -8.81 9.78
N THR A 188 -14.38 -8.17 10.84
CA THR A 188 -13.71 -7.03 11.51
C THR A 188 -12.36 -7.40 12.11
N THR A 189 -12.22 -8.62 12.64
CA THR A 189 -10.96 -9.12 13.20
C THR A 189 -9.88 -9.19 12.14
N LYS A 190 -10.18 -9.74 10.97
CA LYS A 190 -9.23 -9.85 9.86
C LYS A 190 -8.82 -8.48 9.30
N ILE A 191 -9.73 -7.51 9.30
CA ILE A 191 -9.39 -6.12 8.95
C ILE A 191 -8.42 -5.53 9.98
N SER A 192 -8.64 -5.78 11.26
CA SER A 192 -7.75 -5.33 12.32
C SER A 192 -6.36 -5.99 12.23
N ASP A 193 -6.30 -7.26 11.84
CA ASP A 193 -5.04 -7.97 11.62
C ASP A 193 -4.28 -7.40 10.42
N LEU A 194 -4.97 -7.13 9.30
CA LEU A 194 -4.38 -6.46 8.15
C LEU A 194 -3.85 -5.06 8.52
N ARG A 195 -4.62 -4.28 9.28
CA ARG A 195 -4.20 -2.96 9.75
C ARG A 195 -2.91 -3.06 10.57
N ARG A 196 -2.84 -4.02 11.49
CA ARG A 196 -1.64 -4.26 12.31
C ARG A 196 -0.43 -4.67 11.46
N GLN A 197 -0.64 -5.49 10.42
CA GLN A 197 0.43 -5.84 9.47
C GLN A 197 0.91 -4.63 8.67
N ILE A 198 0.00 -3.75 8.26
CA ILE A 198 0.33 -2.48 7.59
C ILE A 198 1.20 -1.61 8.51
N GLU A 199 0.78 -1.42 9.77
CA GLU A 199 1.52 -0.65 10.78
C GLU A 199 2.93 -1.25 11.02
N GLY A 200 3.04 -2.58 11.14
CA GLY A 200 4.32 -3.28 11.29
C GLY A 200 5.25 -3.13 10.08
N SER A 201 4.72 -3.27 8.86
CA SER A 201 5.51 -3.12 7.62
C SER A 201 6.05 -1.71 7.44
N ILE A 202 5.34 -0.71 7.93
CA ILE A 202 5.80 0.69 7.92
C ILE A 202 6.97 0.86 8.90
N GLY A 203 6.89 0.30 10.10
CA GLY A 203 7.97 0.34 11.09
C GLY A 203 9.28 -0.23 10.53
N GLU A 204 9.22 -1.34 9.82
CA GLU A 204 10.38 -1.94 9.15
C GLU A 204 10.95 -1.08 8.01
N THR A 205 10.08 -0.34 7.31
CA THR A 205 10.49 0.53 6.19
C THR A 205 11.16 1.82 6.69
N LEU A 206 10.77 2.30 7.89
CA LEU A 206 11.34 3.49 8.51
C LEU A 206 12.68 3.24 9.19
N SER A 207 12.97 2.00 9.57
CA SER A 207 14.21 1.63 10.27
C SER A 207 15.39 1.36 9.31
N LYS A 208 15.17 1.45 8.01
CA LYS A 208 16.20 1.36 6.95
C LYS A 208 16.46 2.72 6.30
#